data_7be182ab1fd072fa84f189639bd4d0a1
#
_entry.id   7be182ab1fd072fa84f189639bd4d0a1
#
_cell.length_a   1.000
_cell.length_b   1.000
_cell.length_c   1.000
_cell.angle_alpha   90.00
_cell.angle_beta   90.00
_cell.angle_gamma   90.00
#
_symmetry.space_group_name_H-M   'P 1'
#
loop_
_entity.id
_entity.type
_entity.pdbx_description
1 polymer ?
#
loop_
_entity_poly.entity_id
_entity_poly.type
_entity_poly.pdbx_seq_one_letter_code
_entity_poly.pdbx_strand_id
1 'polypeptide(L)'
;MKPGRAEFAAGKRLVVVGVSRTKGFANMAFRHLKESGYTVFPVNADADEVEGEKCYRRLDDVPGPLDGVVVVVSPERAEGVVADCARLGIKRVWLQQGAESPAALRRCEEAGITVVHHACILMYANPRGFHQFHRGLLKLFGRL
;
A
#
# COMPACT_ATOMS: atom_id res chain seq x y z
N MET A 1 -10.22 -2.18 -16.10
CA MET A 1 -9.24 -2.04 -15.02
C MET A 1 -7.90 -2.62 -15.45
N LYS A 2 -6.82 -1.95 -15.09
CA LYS A 2 -5.49 -2.46 -15.43
C LYS A 2 -5.21 -3.74 -14.66
N PRO A 3 -4.57 -4.74 -15.32
CA PRO A 3 -4.33 -6.04 -14.66
C PRO A 3 -3.62 -5.96 -13.31
N GLY A 4 -2.66 -5.04 -13.17
CA GLY A 4 -1.90 -4.90 -11.94
C GLY A 4 -2.77 -4.58 -10.72
N ARG A 5 -3.85 -3.85 -10.89
CA ARG A 5 -4.73 -3.48 -9.79
C ARG A 5 -5.48 -4.68 -9.22
N ALA A 6 -6.06 -5.48 -10.11
CA ALA A 6 -6.78 -6.68 -9.68
C ALA A 6 -5.82 -7.69 -9.05
N GLU A 7 -4.64 -7.84 -9.66
CA GLU A 7 -3.63 -8.75 -9.15
C GLU A 7 -3.17 -8.36 -7.75
N PHE A 8 -2.94 -7.05 -7.52
CA PHE A 8 -2.54 -6.57 -6.21
C PHE A 8 -3.64 -6.84 -5.17
N ALA A 9 -4.87 -6.51 -5.51
CA ALA A 9 -5.99 -6.66 -4.59
C ALA A 9 -6.28 -8.12 -4.24
N ALA A 10 -5.82 -9.07 -5.05
CA ALA A 10 -5.99 -10.49 -4.79
C ALA A 10 -4.96 -11.03 -3.79
N GLY A 11 -3.93 -10.27 -3.46
CA GLY A 11 -2.93 -10.68 -2.48
C GLY A 11 -3.53 -10.83 -1.10
N LYS A 12 -2.85 -11.58 -0.22
CA LYS A 12 -3.36 -11.85 1.13
C LYS A 12 -2.54 -11.18 2.22
N ARG A 13 -1.24 -11.07 2.05
CA ARG A 13 -0.33 -10.52 3.06
C ARG A 13 0.26 -9.21 2.52
N LEU A 14 -0.17 -8.12 3.10
CA LEU A 14 0.19 -6.79 2.65
C LEU A 14 0.88 -6.00 3.74
N VAL A 15 1.71 -5.04 3.32
CA VAL A 15 2.34 -4.09 4.24
C VAL A 15 1.84 -2.69 3.87
N VAL A 16 1.55 -1.88 4.87
CA VAL A 16 1.27 -0.46 4.65
C VAL A 16 2.40 0.35 5.26
N VAL A 17 3.14 1.05 4.40
CA VAL A 17 4.24 1.92 4.81
C VAL A 17 3.72 3.35 4.85
N GLY A 18 3.89 4.02 5.98
CA GLY A 18 3.44 5.40 6.15
C GLY A 18 2.42 5.58 7.25
N VAL A 19 2.05 4.50 7.94
CA VAL A 19 1.19 4.61 9.13
C VAL A 19 1.89 5.49 10.18
N SER A 20 1.11 6.09 11.06
CA SER A 20 1.65 6.94 12.09
C SER A 20 1.00 6.63 13.44
N ARG A 21 1.59 7.19 14.52
CA ARG A 21 1.01 7.05 15.85
C ARG A 21 -0.27 7.86 16.00
N THR A 22 -0.48 8.80 15.09
CA THR A 22 -1.70 9.59 15.05
C THR A 22 -2.58 9.10 13.90
N LYS A 23 -3.63 9.81 13.60
CA LYS A 23 -4.55 9.45 12.51
C LYS A 23 -4.02 9.95 11.17
N GLY A 24 -4.35 9.23 10.12
CA GLY A 24 -3.98 9.62 8.77
C GLY A 24 -4.53 8.65 7.77
N PHE A 25 -4.32 8.94 6.48
CA PHE A 25 -4.80 8.07 5.41
C PHE A 25 -4.21 6.67 5.50
N ALA A 26 -2.92 6.56 5.76
CA ALA A 26 -2.27 5.25 5.85
C ALA A 26 -2.88 4.40 6.97
N ASN A 27 -3.21 5.03 8.10
CA ASN A 27 -3.86 4.32 9.20
C ASN A 27 -5.25 3.86 8.81
N MET A 28 -6.00 4.69 8.10
CA MET A 28 -7.33 4.34 7.60
C MET A 28 -7.23 3.17 6.62
N ALA A 29 -6.27 3.22 5.70
CA ALA A 29 -6.05 2.15 4.75
C ALA A 29 -5.68 0.85 5.46
N PHE A 30 -4.82 0.93 6.47
CA PHE A 30 -4.42 -0.22 7.27
C PHE A 30 -5.64 -0.88 7.92
N ARG A 31 -6.47 -0.08 8.60
CA ARG A 31 -7.67 -0.62 9.25
C ARG A 31 -8.62 -1.23 8.23
N HIS A 32 -8.83 -0.55 7.12
CA HIS A 32 -9.76 -1.02 6.10
C HIS A 32 -9.33 -2.35 5.50
N LEU A 33 -8.06 -2.47 5.16
CA LEU A 33 -7.51 -3.71 4.60
C LEU A 33 -7.64 -4.85 5.60
N LYS A 34 -7.36 -4.58 6.86
CA LYS A 34 -7.47 -5.58 7.91
C LYS A 34 -8.92 -6.06 8.07
N GLU A 35 -9.86 -5.12 8.10
CA GLU A 35 -11.29 -5.44 8.19
C GLU A 35 -11.78 -6.20 6.96
N SER A 36 -11.10 -6.02 5.84
CA SER A 36 -11.45 -6.69 4.59
C SER A 36 -10.89 -8.11 4.49
N GLY A 37 -10.21 -8.57 5.52
CA GLY A 37 -9.72 -9.93 5.58
C GLY A 37 -8.25 -10.13 5.19
N TYR A 38 -7.54 -9.04 4.91
CA TYR A 38 -6.11 -9.14 4.63
C TYR A 38 -5.30 -9.27 5.90
N THR A 39 -4.18 -9.97 5.81
CA THR A 39 -3.16 -9.93 6.85
C THR A 39 -2.28 -8.72 6.54
N VAL A 40 -2.32 -7.72 7.40
CA VAL A 40 -1.68 -6.43 7.12
C VAL A 40 -0.68 -6.09 8.21
N PHE A 41 0.49 -5.63 7.79
CA PHE A 41 1.57 -5.24 8.71
C PHE A 41 1.85 -3.75 8.56
N PRO A 42 1.83 -2.99 9.67
CA PRO A 42 2.16 -1.55 9.60
C PRO A 42 3.66 -1.34 9.73
N VAL A 43 4.18 -0.38 8.95
CA VAL A 43 5.61 -0.01 9.01
C VAL A 43 5.73 1.50 9.23
N ASN A 44 6.49 1.86 10.27
CA ASN A 44 6.84 3.25 10.59
C ASN A 44 8.20 3.24 11.28
N ALA A 45 9.13 4.04 10.78
CA ALA A 45 10.51 4.07 11.31
C ALA A 45 10.60 4.52 12.76
N ASP A 46 9.58 5.23 13.26
CA ASP A 46 9.64 5.85 14.58
C ASP A 46 8.64 5.29 15.59
N ALA A 47 7.99 4.19 15.28
CA ALA A 47 6.96 3.64 16.15
C ALA A 47 7.09 2.12 16.30
N ASP A 48 6.80 1.62 17.50
CA ASP A 48 6.78 0.19 17.77
C ASP A 48 5.35 -0.35 17.80
N GLU A 49 4.37 0.54 17.91
CA GLU A 49 2.96 0.18 17.95
C GLU A 49 2.13 1.24 17.24
N VAL A 50 1.21 0.79 16.39
CA VAL A 50 0.30 1.65 15.65
C VAL A 50 -1.04 0.94 15.59
N GLU A 51 -2.12 1.66 15.81
CA GLU A 51 -3.50 1.11 15.77
C GLU A 51 -3.67 -0.10 16.69
N GLY A 52 -2.97 -0.10 17.83
CA GLY A 52 -3.06 -1.18 18.80
C GLY A 52 -2.32 -2.44 18.40
N GLU A 53 -1.52 -2.40 17.37
CA GLU A 53 -0.78 -3.57 16.87
C GLU A 53 0.70 -3.28 16.74
N LYS A 54 1.49 -4.36 16.74
CA LYS A 54 2.92 -4.24 16.54
C LYS A 54 3.22 -3.55 15.23
N CYS A 55 4.02 -2.50 15.29
CA CYS A 55 4.50 -1.78 14.12
C CYS A 55 5.96 -2.13 13.90
N TYR A 56 6.32 -2.38 12.66
CA TYR A 56 7.70 -2.70 12.30
C TYR A 56 8.39 -1.42 11.86
N ARG A 57 9.61 -1.23 12.29
CA ARG A 57 10.36 -0.02 11.96
C ARG A 57 10.95 -0.06 10.57
N ARG A 58 11.15 -1.27 10.05
CA ARG A 58 11.72 -1.48 8.72
C ARG A 58 10.95 -2.56 7.99
N LEU A 59 10.89 -2.42 6.68
CA LEU A 59 10.28 -3.44 5.84
C LEU A 59 11.00 -4.79 6.00
N ASP A 60 12.30 -4.75 6.25
CA ASP A 60 13.13 -5.95 6.48
C ASP A 60 12.64 -6.79 7.65
N ASP A 61 12.03 -6.16 8.64
CA ASP A 61 11.63 -6.84 9.87
C ASP A 61 10.26 -7.51 9.78
N VAL A 62 9.52 -7.23 8.73
CA VAL A 62 8.17 -7.77 8.57
C VAL A 62 8.26 -9.25 8.18
N PRO A 63 7.53 -10.14 8.89
CA PRO A 63 7.58 -11.56 8.54
C PRO A 63 6.96 -11.82 7.17
N GLY A 64 7.73 -12.48 6.32
CA GLY A 64 7.26 -12.86 4.98
C GLY A 64 6.67 -14.26 4.96
N PRO A 65 6.18 -14.67 3.79
CA PRO A 65 6.24 -13.94 2.52
C PRO A 65 5.24 -12.79 2.48
N LEU A 66 5.51 -11.82 1.61
CA LEU A 66 4.65 -10.65 1.43
C LEU A 66 4.15 -10.60 -0.01
N ASP A 67 2.85 -10.38 -0.18
CA ASP A 67 2.23 -10.32 -1.50
C ASP A 67 2.34 -8.93 -2.11
N GLY A 68 2.43 -7.91 -1.29
CA GLY A 68 2.55 -6.56 -1.80
C GLY A 68 2.75 -5.52 -0.72
N VAL A 69 3.17 -4.34 -1.14
CA VAL A 69 3.44 -3.22 -0.24
C VAL A 69 2.66 -2.00 -0.73
N VAL A 70 1.87 -1.43 0.16
CA VAL A 70 1.14 -0.17 -0.08
C VAL A 70 2.00 0.96 0.47
N VAL A 71 2.37 1.90 -0.38
CA VAL A 71 3.29 2.99 -0.02
C VAL A 71 2.50 4.30 0.09
N VAL A 72 2.46 4.85 1.29
CA VAL A 72 1.72 6.08 1.59
C VAL A 72 2.68 7.06 2.27
N VAL A 73 3.68 7.49 1.54
CA VAL A 73 4.68 8.45 2.03
C VAL A 73 4.97 9.46 0.92
N SER A 74 5.78 10.47 1.23
CA SER A 74 6.17 11.46 0.22
C SER A 74 6.94 10.78 -0.92
N PRO A 75 6.97 11.40 -2.12
CA PRO A 75 7.68 10.81 -3.26
C PRO A 75 9.14 10.51 -2.98
N GLU A 76 9.84 11.36 -2.21
CA GLU A 76 11.24 11.15 -1.87
C GLU A 76 11.43 9.90 -1.02
N ARG A 77 10.53 9.68 -0.07
CA ARG A 77 10.61 8.52 0.81
C ARG A 77 10.14 7.26 0.10
N ALA A 78 9.18 7.41 -0.82
CA ALA A 78 8.65 6.29 -1.59
C ALA A 78 9.74 5.62 -2.43
N GLU A 79 10.66 6.39 -2.99
CA GLU A 79 11.75 5.84 -3.76
C GLU A 79 12.59 4.89 -2.91
N GLY A 80 12.88 5.26 -1.67
CA GLY A 80 13.62 4.40 -0.75
C GLY A 80 12.86 3.11 -0.42
N VAL A 81 11.55 3.22 -0.24
CA VAL A 81 10.73 2.03 0.03
C VAL A 81 10.74 1.09 -1.16
N VAL A 82 10.64 1.62 -2.38
CA VAL A 82 10.72 0.81 -3.60
C VAL A 82 12.06 0.11 -3.69
N ALA A 83 13.15 0.80 -3.35
CA ALA A 83 14.49 0.21 -3.34
C ALA A 83 14.55 -0.98 -2.36
N ASP A 84 13.93 -0.83 -1.19
CA ASP A 84 13.86 -1.92 -0.22
C ASP A 84 13.05 -3.10 -0.75
N CYS A 85 11.94 -2.83 -1.43
CA CYS A 85 11.14 -3.87 -2.05
C CYS A 85 11.95 -4.66 -3.08
N ALA A 86 12.71 -3.94 -3.90
CA ALA A 86 13.57 -4.57 -4.92
C ALA A 86 14.60 -5.48 -4.26
N ARG A 87 15.26 -4.99 -3.21
CA ARG A 87 16.28 -5.75 -2.48
C ARG A 87 15.70 -6.99 -1.83
N LEU A 88 14.47 -6.91 -1.33
CA LEU A 88 13.81 -8.00 -0.62
C LEU A 88 13.05 -8.96 -1.56
N GLY A 89 13.05 -8.69 -2.86
CA GLY A 89 12.38 -9.54 -3.82
C GLY A 89 10.88 -9.40 -3.85
N ILE A 90 10.34 -8.31 -3.32
CA ILE A 90 8.90 -8.05 -3.36
C ILE A 90 8.55 -7.55 -4.76
N LYS A 91 7.55 -8.17 -5.39
CA LYS A 91 7.25 -7.94 -6.80
C LYS A 91 6.03 -7.09 -7.07
N ARG A 92 5.27 -6.70 -6.05
CA ARG A 92 4.06 -5.90 -6.21
C ARG A 92 4.09 -4.72 -5.27
N VAL A 93 3.91 -3.51 -5.82
CA VAL A 93 3.91 -2.28 -5.05
C VAL A 93 2.73 -1.42 -5.48
N TRP A 94 2.02 -0.88 -4.52
CA TRP A 94 0.96 0.09 -4.75
C TRP A 94 1.44 1.44 -4.24
N LEU A 95 1.75 2.36 -5.16
CA LEU A 95 2.10 3.73 -4.81
C LEU A 95 0.82 4.53 -4.73
N GLN A 96 0.40 4.82 -3.50
CA GLN A 96 -0.83 5.57 -3.27
C GLN A 96 -0.71 6.96 -3.89
N GLN A 97 -1.83 7.54 -4.27
CA GLN A 97 -1.83 8.87 -4.88
C GLN A 97 -1.00 9.84 -4.05
N GLY A 98 -0.07 10.53 -4.69
CA GLY A 98 0.84 11.45 -4.05
C GLY A 98 2.18 10.86 -3.66
N ALA A 99 2.34 9.54 -3.76
CA ALA A 99 3.62 8.90 -3.45
C ALA A 99 4.46 8.64 -4.70
N GLU A 100 3.85 8.67 -5.87
CA GLU A 100 4.54 8.36 -7.12
C GLU A 100 5.51 9.46 -7.54
N SER A 101 6.59 9.05 -8.17
CA SER A 101 7.55 9.94 -8.80
C SER A 101 8.18 9.20 -9.98
N PRO A 102 8.74 9.94 -10.97
CA PRO A 102 9.45 9.27 -12.06
C PRO A 102 10.57 8.35 -11.56
N ALA A 103 11.28 8.77 -10.52
CA ALA A 103 12.37 7.96 -9.96
C ALA A 103 11.85 6.66 -9.35
N ALA A 104 10.77 6.73 -8.57
CA ALA A 104 10.19 5.53 -7.96
C ALA A 104 9.67 4.56 -9.02
N LEU A 105 8.98 5.09 -10.04
CA LEU A 105 8.46 4.28 -11.12
C LEU A 105 9.57 3.61 -11.92
N ARG A 106 10.66 4.33 -12.17
CA ARG A 106 11.81 3.79 -12.87
C ARG A 106 12.46 2.64 -12.09
N ARG A 107 12.59 2.80 -10.77
CA ARG A 107 13.14 1.73 -9.93
C ARG A 107 12.27 0.48 -9.97
N CYS A 108 10.95 0.65 -9.96
CA CYS A 108 10.04 -0.49 -10.09
C CYS A 108 10.25 -1.20 -11.42
N GLU A 109 10.36 -0.45 -12.50
CA GLU A 109 10.57 -1.02 -13.83
C GLU A 109 11.89 -1.81 -13.89
N GLU A 110 12.96 -1.20 -13.38
CA GLU A 110 14.28 -1.83 -13.39
C GLU A 110 14.33 -3.10 -12.56
N ALA A 111 13.56 -3.16 -11.49
CA ALA A 111 13.53 -4.31 -10.58
C ALA A 111 12.49 -5.37 -10.99
N GLY A 112 11.72 -5.12 -12.03
CA GLY A 112 10.66 -6.04 -12.43
C GLY A 112 9.48 -6.06 -11.48
N ILE A 113 9.23 -4.95 -10.79
CA ILE A 113 8.12 -4.81 -9.85
C ILE A 113 6.89 -4.36 -10.61
N THR A 114 5.77 -5.06 -10.41
CA THR A 114 4.48 -4.62 -10.91
C THR A 114 3.99 -3.50 -10.01
N VAL A 115 3.88 -2.30 -10.55
CA VAL A 115 3.52 -1.12 -9.78
C VAL A 115 2.14 -0.62 -10.18
N VAL A 116 1.34 -0.26 -9.17
CA VAL A 116 0.07 0.44 -9.36
C VAL A 116 0.27 1.86 -8.82
N HIS A 117 -0.14 2.85 -9.59
CA HIS A 117 -0.05 4.25 -9.17
C HIS A 117 -1.25 5.02 -9.72
N HIS A 118 -1.44 6.25 -9.23
CA HIS A 118 -2.59 7.08 -9.60
C HIS A 118 -3.92 6.39 -9.31
N ALA A 119 -3.98 5.59 -8.23
CA ALA A 119 -5.20 4.91 -7.81
C ALA A 119 -5.23 4.83 -6.29
N CYS A 120 -6.44 4.71 -5.75
CA CYS A 120 -6.62 4.59 -4.30
C CYS A 120 -6.85 3.12 -3.95
N ILE A 121 -6.06 2.60 -3.02
CA ILE A 121 -6.15 1.19 -2.61
C ILE A 121 -7.55 0.87 -2.07
N LEU A 122 -8.22 1.83 -1.45
CA LEU A 122 -9.56 1.60 -0.89
C LEU A 122 -10.59 1.23 -1.96
N MET A 123 -10.35 1.60 -3.21
CA MET A 123 -11.26 1.33 -4.31
C MET A 123 -11.17 -0.10 -4.83
N TYR A 124 -10.09 -0.80 -4.53
CA TYR A 124 -9.81 -2.10 -5.14
C TYR A 124 -9.59 -3.22 -4.14
N ALA A 125 -9.45 -2.91 -2.86
CA ALA A 125 -9.02 -3.88 -1.86
C ALA A 125 -10.12 -4.82 -1.38
N ASN A 126 -11.37 -4.42 -1.39
CA ASN A 126 -12.47 -5.27 -0.96
C ASN A 126 -13.75 -4.93 -1.70
N PRO A 127 -14.04 -5.62 -2.79
CA PRO A 127 -15.26 -5.35 -3.55
C PRO A 127 -16.53 -5.71 -2.77
N ARG A 128 -16.47 -6.66 -1.85
CA ARG A 128 -17.65 -7.10 -1.10
C ARG A 128 -18.01 -6.13 0.00
N GLY A 129 -19.27 -5.69 0.02
CA GLY A 129 -19.78 -4.78 1.02
C GLY A 129 -19.22 -3.36 0.93
N PHE A 130 -18.31 -3.13 0.03
CA PHE A 130 -17.66 -1.84 -0.14
C PHE A 130 -18.01 -1.16 -1.45
N HIS A 131 -18.74 -1.84 -2.31
CA HIS A 131 -19.09 -1.33 -3.63
C HIS A 131 -19.82 0.02 -3.59
N GLN A 132 -20.81 0.14 -2.73
CA GLN A 132 -21.59 1.37 -2.65
C GLN A 132 -20.74 2.54 -2.20
N PHE A 133 -19.86 2.29 -1.25
CA PHE A 133 -18.92 3.30 -0.80
C PHE A 133 -17.97 3.70 -1.93
N HIS A 134 -17.46 2.73 -2.66
CA HIS A 134 -16.60 2.96 -3.81
C HIS A 134 -17.29 3.84 -4.85
N ARG A 135 -18.54 3.53 -5.17
CA ARG A 135 -19.27 4.32 -6.14
C ARG A 135 -19.43 5.76 -5.69
N GLY A 136 -19.76 5.95 -4.42
CA GLY A 136 -19.88 7.28 -3.86
C GLY A 136 -18.56 8.02 -3.92
N LEU A 137 -17.48 7.35 -3.55
CA LEU A 137 -16.15 7.93 -3.55
C LEU A 137 -15.68 8.27 -4.96
N LEU A 138 -15.87 7.37 -5.90
CA LEU A 138 -15.51 7.59 -7.30
C LEU A 138 -16.29 8.77 -7.88
N LYS A 139 -17.58 8.83 -7.59
CA LYS A 139 -18.41 9.91 -8.04
C LYS A 139 -17.96 11.24 -7.48
N LEU A 140 -17.60 11.24 -6.19
CA LEU A 140 -17.10 12.43 -5.51
C LEU A 140 -15.82 12.96 -6.16
N PHE A 141 -14.94 12.06 -6.56
CA PHE A 141 -13.67 12.44 -7.19
C PHE A 141 -13.75 12.52 -8.71
N GLY A 142 -14.88 12.22 -9.30
CA GLY A 142 -15.04 12.27 -10.74
C GLY A 142 -14.19 11.24 -11.48
N ARG A 143 -14.00 10.06 -10.92
CA ARG A 143 -13.12 9.03 -11.45
C ARG A 143 -13.83 7.72 -11.71
N LEU A 144 -14.82 7.74 -12.52
CA LEU A 144 -15.48 6.50 -12.89
C LEU A 144 -14.97 5.92 -14.21
#